data_611d31ba7503493ec505dfb5444d2973
#
_entry.id   611d31ba7503493ec505dfb5444d2973
#
_cell.length_a   1.000
_cell.length_b   1.000
_cell.length_c   1.000
_cell.angle_alpha   90.00
_cell.angle_beta   90.00
_cell.angle_gamma   90.00
#
_symmetry.space_group_name_H-M   'P 1'
#
loop_
_entity.id
_entity.type
_entity.pdbx_description
1 polymer ?
#
loop_
_entity_poly.entity_id
_entity_poly.type
_entity_poly.pdbx_seq_one_letter_code
_entity_poly.pdbx_strand_id
1 'polypeptide(L)'
;KAVTFKHEFSMTFEQDGFSLGHENGSKSWKWEALKNYLESPHFFHLYFDSRSFLLVPKDGCKDSDEVFELRGLIKSKVKKG
;
A
#
# COMPACT_ATOMS: atom_id res chain seq x y z
N LYS A 1 6.39 -12.04 -3.06
CA LYS A 1 7.08 -11.09 -3.91
C LYS A 1 6.84 -9.67 -3.40
N ALA A 2 7.88 -8.86 -3.33
CA ALA A 2 7.78 -7.47 -2.89
C ALA A 2 7.42 -6.57 -4.07
N VAL A 3 6.53 -5.62 -3.84
CA VAL A 3 6.21 -4.58 -4.80
C VAL A 3 6.67 -3.26 -4.19
N THR A 4 7.58 -2.59 -4.88
CA THR A 4 8.17 -1.35 -4.39
C THR A 4 7.96 -0.24 -5.41
N PHE A 5 7.51 0.92 -4.96
CA PHE A 5 7.47 2.08 -5.82
C PHE A 5 8.17 3.25 -5.13
N LYS A 6 8.60 4.20 -5.95
CA LYS A 6 9.25 5.41 -5.46
C LYS A 6 8.51 6.64 -5.97
N HIS A 7 8.25 7.56 -5.07
CA HIS A 7 7.59 8.82 -5.37
C HIS A 7 8.33 9.88 -4.54
N GLU A 8 7.63 10.66 -3.75
CA GLU A 8 8.29 11.50 -2.74
C GLU A 8 8.81 10.66 -1.60
N PHE A 9 8.30 9.45 -1.49
CA PHE A 9 8.71 8.44 -0.53
C PHE A 9 8.69 7.09 -1.23
N SER A 10 9.24 6.06 -0.61
CA SER A 10 9.19 4.72 -1.18
C SER A 10 8.34 3.81 -0.28
N MET A 11 7.58 2.95 -0.92
CA MET A 11 6.79 1.95 -0.21
C MET A 11 7.11 0.58 -0.76
N THR A 12 7.22 -0.39 0.13
CA THR A 12 7.46 -1.78 -0.22
C THR A 12 6.35 -2.62 0.37
N PHE A 13 5.72 -3.45 -0.46
CA PHE A 13 4.61 -4.31 -0.07
C PHE A 13 5.06 -5.75 -0.19
N GLU A 14 4.95 -6.50 0.89
CA GLU A 14 5.40 -7.88 0.97
C GLU A 14 4.31 -8.78 1.54
N GLN A 15 4.59 -10.07 1.61
CA GLN A 15 3.62 -11.04 2.12
C GLN A 15 3.23 -10.78 3.57
N ASP A 16 4.17 -10.35 4.38
CA ASP A 16 3.94 -10.15 5.82
C ASP A 16 3.42 -8.77 6.19
N GLY A 17 3.61 -7.81 5.30
CA GLY A 17 3.20 -6.45 5.60
C GLY A 17 3.75 -5.48 4.59
N PHE A 18 3.82 -4.22 4.99
CA PHE A 18 4.32 -3.18 4.10
C PHE A 18 5.11 -2.16 4.92
N SER A 19 5.94 -1.40 4.22
CA SER A 19 6.74 -0.37 4.86
C SER A 19 6.73 0.91 4.03
N LEU A 20 6.94 2.02 4.72
CA LEU A 20 7.05 3.34 4.13
C LEU A 20 8.41 3.91 4.50
N GLY A 21 9.21 4.24 3.50
CA GLY A 21 10.52 4.82 3.72
C GLY A 21 10.57 6.24 3.22
N HIS A 22 11.25 7.09 3.96
CA HIS A 22 11.53 8.45 3.55
C HIS A 22 12.86 8.89 4.13
N GLU A 23 13.25 10.10 3.81
CA GLU A 23 14.58 10.64 4.08
C GLU A 23 15.02 10.48 5.54
N ASN A 24 14.10 10.66 6.47
CA ASN A 24 14.40 10.65 7.89
C ASN A 24 14.14 9.32 8.59
N GLY A 25 13.81 8.28 7.83
CA GLY A 25 13.59 6.98 8.44
C GLY A 25 12.53 6.18 7.72
N SER A 26 12.09 5.12 8.36
CA SER A 26 11.06 4.27 7.78
C SER A 26 10.15 3.72 8.86
N LYS A 27 8.95 3.32 8.45
CA LYS A 27 7.98 2.65 9.30
C LYS A 27 7.48 1.43 8.58
N SER A 28 7.14 0.41 9.34
CA SER A 28 6.54 -0.79 8.76
C SER A 28 5.35 -1.22 9.59
N TRP A 29 4.44 -1.93 8.93
CA TRP A 29 3.22 -2.44 9.54
C TRP A 29 2.94 -3.83 9.01
N LYS A 30 2.25 -4.61 9.81
CA LYS A 30 1.71 -5.88 9.34
C LYS A 30 0.35 -5.61 8.70
N TRP A 31 -0.05 -6.49 7.78
CA TRP A 31 -1.35 -6.35 7.11
C TRP A 31 -2.52 -6.31 8.11
N GLU A 32 -2.37 -6.98 9.24
CA GLU A 32 -3.40 -6.98 10.28
C GLU A 32 -3.64 -5.60 10.89
N ALA A 33 -2.71 -4.67 10.73
CA ALA A 33 -2.90 -3.31 11.20
C ALA A 33 -3.95 -2.55 10.42
N LEU A 34 -4.28 -3.03 9.21
CA LEU A 34 -5.28 -2.38 8.37
C LEU A 34 -6.67 -2.96 8.64
N LYS A 35 -7.62 -2.08 8.81
CA LYS A 35 -9.02 -2.46 9.00
C LYS A 35 -9.67 -2.84 7.67
N ASN A 36 -9.46 -2.02 6.66
CA ASN A 36 -9.99 -2.27 5.32
C ASN A 36 -9.24 -1.42 4.31
N TYR A 37 -9.61 -1.56 3.04
CA TYR A 37 -9.06 -0.73 1.98
C TYR A 37 -10.15 -0.34 1.00
N LEU A 38 -9.90 0.74 0.26
CA LEU A 38 -10.71 1.14 -0.88
C LEU A 38 -9.79 1.46 -2.04
N GLU A 39 -10.30 1.33 -3.24
CA GLU A 39 -9.54 1.65 -4.43
C GLU A 39 -10.28 2.72 -5.23
N SER A 40 -9.57 3.79 -5.57
CA SER A 40 -10.07 4.83 -6.47
C SER A 40 -9.27 4.77 -7.77
N PRO A 41 -9.65 5.55 -8.81
CA PRO A 41 -8.94 5.50 -10.09
C PRO A 41 -7.45 5.76 -10.00
N HIS A 42 -7.00 6.57 -9.05
CA HIS A 42 -5.60 6.98 -8.96
C HIS A 42 -4.92 6.59 -7.66
N PHE A 43 -5.64 6.03 -6.70
CA PHE A 43 -5.10 5.73 -5.38
C PHE A 43 -5.64 4.43 -4.84
N PHE A 44 -4.84 3.80 -3.96
CA PHE A 44 -5.34 2.83 -3.01
C PHE A 44 -5.42 3.51 -1.65
N HIS A 45 -6.54 3.33 -0.96
CA HIS A 45 -6.77 3.91 0.37
C HIS A 45 -6.69 2.79 1.39
N LEU A 46 -5.68 2.82 2.23
CA LEU A 46 -5.47 1.80 3.25
C LEU A 46 -5.86 2.38 4.60
N TYR A 47 -6.92 1.87 5.18
CA TYR A 47 -7.46 2.42 6.43
C TYR A 47 -6.98 1.63 7.63
N PHE A 48 -6.35 2.31 8.57
CA PHE A 48 -6.02 1.75 9.88
C PHE A 48 -7.24 1.77 10.79
N ASP A 49 -8.00 2.84 10.69
CA ASP A 49 -9.30 2.98 11.38
C ASP A 49 -10.12 4.04 10.63
N SER A 50 -11.24 4.46 11.21
CA SER A 50 -12.14 5.40 10.55
C SER A 50 -11.55 6.80 10.37
N ARG A 51 -10.45 7.12 11.05
CA ARG A 51 -9.82 8.44 10.99
C ARG A 51 -8.43 8.42 10.37
N SER A 52 -7.78 7.28 10.37
CA SER A 52 -6.40 7.17 9.92
C SER A 52 -6.31 6.31 8.69
N PHE A 53 -5.71 6.85 7.65
CA PHE A 53 -5.54 6.09 6.42
C PHE A 53 -4.24 6.52 5.72
N LEU A 54 -3.81 5.69 4.81
CA LEU A 54 -2.62 5.91 4.01
C LEU A 54 -3.03 5.89 2.55
N LEU A 55 -2.62 6.89 1.78
CA LEU A 55 -2.86 6.92 0.35
C LEU A 55 -1.66 6.38 -0.39
N VAL A 56 -1.90 5.45 -1.30
CA VAL A 56 -0.87 4.87 -2.14
C VAL A 56 -1.15 5.31 -3.57
N PRO A 57 -0.38 6.26 -4.12
CA PRO A 57 -0.62 6.72 -5.48
C PRO A 57 -0.28 5.64 -6.49
N LYS A 58 -1.19 5.38 -7.41
CA LYS A 58 -0.96 4.39 -8.46
C LYS A 58 0.13 4.82 -9.43
N ASP A 59 0.32 6.12 -9.61
CA ASP A 59 1.36 6.64 -10.50
C ASP A 59 2.77 6.41 -9.95
N GLY A 60 2.90 6.03 -8.68
CA GLY A 60 4.17 5.59 -8.13
C GLY A 60 4.58 4.20 -8.56
N CYS A 61 3.65 3.44 -9.11
CA CYS A 61 3.94 2.13 -9.66
C CYS A 61 4.60 2.27 -11.04
N LYS A 62 5.44 1.32 -11.36
CA LYS A 62 6.22 1.33 -12.60
C LYS A 62 5.33 1.22 -13.84
N ASP A 63 4.32 0.34 -13.77
CA ASP A 63 3.41 0.09 -14.89
C ASP A 63 2.13 -0.53 -14.37
N SER A 64 1.23 -0.87 -15.30
CA SER A 64 -0.05 -1.46 -14.92
C SER A 64 0.07 -2.86 -14.32
N ASP A 65 1.12 -3.59 -14.68
CA ASP A 65 1.36 -4.91 -14.10
C ASP A 65 1.69 -4.79 -12.62
N GLU A 66 2.45 -3.79 -12.25
CA GLU A 66 2.79 -3.55 -10.86
C GLU A 66 1.55 -3.13 -10.05
N VAL A 67 0.69 -2.30 -10.65
CA VAL A 67 -0.58 -1.95 -10.02
C VAL A 67 -1.43 -3.21 -9.81
N PHE A 68 -1.47 -4.08 -10.80
CA PHE A 68 -2.23 -5.32 -10.71
C PHE A 68 -1.70 -6.23 -9.60
N GLU A 69 -0.37 -6.36 -9.51
CA GLU A 69 0.25 -7.16 -8.45
C GLU A 69 -0.07 -6.58 -7.07
N LEU A 70 0.03 -5.26 -6.93
CA LEU A 70 -0.27 -4.60 -5.68
C LEU A 70 -1.74 -4.77 -5.29
N ARG A 71 -2.63 -4.61 -6.26
CA ARG A 71 -4.07 -4.82 -6.02
C ARG A 71 -4.33 -6.24 -5.52
N GLY A 72 -3.74 -7.23 -6.16
CA GLY A 72 -3.92 -8.62 -5.78
C GLY A 72 -3.40 -8.90 -4.36
N LEU A 73 -2.26 -8.32 -4.03
CA LEU A 73 -1.68 -8.49 -2.71
C LEU A 73 -2.56 -7.84 -1.64
N ILE A 74 -3.00 -6.62 -1.87
CA ILE A 74 -3.90 -5.94 -0.93
C ILE A 74 -5.19 -6.72 -0.74
N LYS A 75 -5.80 -7.15 -1.85
CA LYS A 75 -7.05 -7.92 -1.78
C LYS A 75 -6.90 -9.22 -1.01
N SER A 76 -5.73 -9.85 -1.10
CA SER A 76 -5.51 -11.12 -0.42
C SER A 76 -5.26 -10.95 1.08
N LYS A 77 -4.87 -9.76 1.51
CA LYS A 77 -4.47 -9.50 2.89
C LYS A 77 -5.43 -8.62 3.67
N VAL A 78 -6.18 -7.78 2.98
CA VAL A 78 -7.02 -6.75 3.61
C VAL A 78 -8.44 -6.87 3.09
N LYS A 79 -9.39 -6.65 3.98
CA LYS A 79 -10.80 -6.69 3.63
C LYS A 79 -11.20 -5.40 2.93
N LYS A 80 -11.98 -5.53 1.88
CA LYS A 80 -12.49 -4.35 1.17
C LYS A 80 -13.55 -3.66 2.02
N GLY A 81 -13.38 -2.38 2.17
CA GLY A 81 -14.31 -1.58 2.96
C GLY A 81 -15.44 -0.96 2.17
#